data_a44b40cde845cdb22c15fef809dcf423
#
_entry.id   a44b40cde845cdb22c15fef809dcf423
#
_cell.length_a   1.000
_cell.length_b   1.000
_cell.length_c   1.000
_cell.angle_alpha   90.00
_cell.angle_beta   90.00
_cell.angle_gamma   90.00
#
_symmetry.space_group_name_H-M   'P 1'
#
loop_
_entity.id
_entity.type
_entity.pdbx_description
1 polymer ?
#
loop_
_entity_poly.entity_id
_entity_poly.type
_entity_poly.pdbx_seq_one_letter_code
_entity_poly.pdbx_strand_id
1 'polypeptide(L)'
;MGLKFEFVLIAAIAAIVAGSLLLKLGGIDSKGEVFTKELEFTNTMLIEVDTLKTLSRSHGTYGVRDRGVFTLENLHYSTDTIESLVANRGRFQGEILYLDGAVVLKEKEGYTYKTEHANYNQQSDILNITAPFVGTRDKNIIKGDTLRYNTRKKEVYGTKIDSVLYTTEK
;
A
#
# COMPACT_ATOMS: atom_id res chain seq x y z
N MET A 1 34.47 -64.21 -18.58
CA MET A 1 33.69 -63.44 -19.60
C MET A 1 32.91 -62.26 -18.98
N GLY A 2 33.05 -62.02 -17.68
CA GLY A 2 32.35 -60.95 -16.94
C GLY A 2 32.94 -59.52 -17.06
N LEU A 3 34.27 -59.46 -17.19
CA LEU A 3 34.99 -58.17 -17.08
C LEU A 3 34.62 -57.11 -18.20
N LYS A 4 34.22 -57.59 -19.38
CA LYS A 4 33.86 -56.71 -20.51
C LYS A 4 32.47 -56.07 -20.33
N PHE A 5 31.57 -56.76 -19.64
CA PHE A 5 30.19 -56.25 -19.43
C PHE A 5 30.15 -55.17 -18.36
N GLU A 6 30.97 -55.28 -17.32
CA GLU A 6 31.10 -54.27 -16.25
C GLU A 6 31.67 -52.96 -16.80
N PHE A 7 32.68 -52.99 -17.68
CA PHE A 7 33.22 -51.80 -18.30
C PHE A 7 32.21 -51.09 -19.22
N VAL A 8 31.38 -51.84 -19.93
CA VAL A 8 30.31 -51.27 -20.78
C VAL A 8 29.24 -50.59 -19.93
N LEU A 9 28.88 -51.19 -18.79
CA LEU A 9 27.90 -50.64 -17.88
C LEU A 9 28.38 -49.34 -17.22
N ILE A 10 29.66 -49.33 -16.77
CA ILE A 10 30.28 -48.11 -16.20
C ILE A 10 30.37 -46.99 -17.24
N ALA A 11 30.76 -47.32 -18.47
CA ALA A 11 30.80 -46.32 -19.56
C ALA A 11 29.42 -45.75 -19.89
N ALA A 12 28.38 -46.58 -19.89
CA ALA A 12 27.01 -46.12 -20.10
C ALA A 12 26.52 -45.18 -19.00
N ILE A 13 26.79 -45.52 -17.73
CA ILE A 13 26.43 -44.62 -16.61
C ILE A 13 27.20 -43.30 -16.68
N ALA A 14 28.51 -43.34 -16.99
CA ALA A 14 29.32 -42.14 -17.14
C ALA A 14 28.81 -41.22 -18.29
N ALA A 15 28.38 -41.84 -19.41
CA ALA A 15 27.80 -41.11 -20.53
C ALA A 15 26.43 -40.41 -20.17
N ILE A 16 25.57 -41.09 -19.38
CA ILE A 16 24.32 -40.54 -18.90
C ILE A 16 24.58 -39.36 -17.94
N VAL A 17 25.52 -39.51 -17.01
CA VAL A 17 25.89 -38.45 -16.06
C VAL A 17 26.52 -37.27 -16.78
N ALA A 18 27.42 -37.48 -17.72
CA ALA A 18 28.00 -36.42 -18.55
C ALA A 18 26.96 -35.74 -19.42
N GLY A 19 26.05 -36.47 -20.03
CA GLY A 19 24.93 -35.91 -20.80
C GLY A 19 24.00 -35.07 -19.96
N SER A 20 23.68 -35.50 -18.73
CA SER A 20 22.82 -34.73 -17.81
C SER A 20 23.49 -33.43 -17.31
N LEU A 21 24.82 -33.46 -17.13
CA LEU A 21 25.61 -32.27 -16.78
C LEU A 21 25.65 -31.25 -17.95
N LEU A 22 25.81 -31.73 -19.19
CA LEU A 22 25.83 -30.89 -20.38
C LEU A 22 24.43 -30.24 -20.64
N LEU A 23 23.36 -31.00 -20.39
CA LEU A 23 21.97 -30.43 -20.45
C LEU A 23 21.72 -29.41 -19.35
N LYS A 24 22.34 -29.53 -18.19
CA LYS A 24 22.23 -28.55 -17.10
C LYS A 24 23.09 -27.31 -17.30
N LEU A 25 24.16 -27.40 -18.09
CA LEU A 25 25.03 -26.29 -18.48
C LEU A 25 24.53 -25.53 -19.73
N GLY A 26 23.70 -26.20 -20.55
CA GLY A 26 22.92 -25.51 -21.59
C GLY A 26 21.73 -24.83 -20.93
N GLY A 27 22.02 -23.88 -20.04
CA GLY A 27 20.98 -23.05 -19.42
C GLY A 27 20.07 -22.50 -20.52
N ILE A 28 18.83 -22.93 -20.49
CA ILE A 28 17.75 -22.15 -21.05
C ILE A 28 17.86 -20.81 -20.33
N ASP A 29 18.51 -19.83 -20.99
CA ASP A 29 18.21 -18.42 -20.76
C ASP A 29 16.74 -18.23 -21.16
N SER A 30 15.85 -18.79 -20.34
CA SER A 30 14.55 -18.19 -20.20
C SER A 30 14.84 -16.82 -19.59
N LYS A 31 15.03 -15.80 -20.45
CA LYS A 31 14.53 -14.46 -20.18
C LYS A 31 13.02 -14.61 -20.00
N GLY A 32 12.62 -15.35 -18.97
CA GLY A 32 11.34 -15.25 -18.37
C GLY A 32 11.29 -13.81 -17.90
N GLU A 33 10.43 -12.99 -18.48
CA GLU A 33 9.96 -11.79 -17.81
C GLU A 33 9.75 -12.22 -16.36
N VAL A 34 10.60 -11.72 -15.49
CA VAL A 34 10.40 -11.89 -14.05
C VAL A 34 9.09 -11.18 -13.81
N PHE A 35 8.00 -11.93 -13.69
CA PHE A 35 6.73 -11.40 -13.23
C PHE A 35 7.02 -10.85 -11.84
N THR A 36 7.41 -9.58 -11.77
CA THR A 36 7.71 -8.88 -10.53
C THR A 36 6.44 -8.63 -9.73
N LYS A 37 5.28 -8.71 -10.38
CA LYS A 37 3.98 -8.55 -9.75
C LYS A 37 3.52 -9.87 -9.14
N GLU A 38 3.38 -9.89 -7.82
CA GLU A 38 2.86 -11.07 -7.10
C GLU A 38 1.37 -11.29 -7.38
N LEU A 39 0.58 -10.22 -7.42
CA LEU A 39 -0.87 -10.25 -7.64
C LEU A 39 -1.35 -8.95 -8.30
N GLU A 40 -2.33 -9.08 -9.15
CA GLU A 40 -3.05 -7.98 -9.82
C GLU A 40 -4.56 -8.14 -9.58
N PHE A 41 -5.25 -7.03 -9.31
CA PHE A 41 -6.68 -7.01 -9.00
C PHE A 41 -7.39 -5.89 -9.74
N THR A 42 -8.64 -6.13 -10.10
CA THR A 42 -9.55 -5.11 -10.62
C THR A 42 -10.79 -5.01 -9.74
N ASN A 43 -11.28 -3.80 -9.47
CA ASN A 43 -12.44 -3.53 -8.61
C ASN A 43 -12.37 -4.28 -7.27
N THR A 44 -11.28 -4.05 -6.54
CA THR A 44 -10.95 -4.82 -5.34
C THR A 44 -11.46 -4.13 -4.09
N MET A 45 -12.03 -4.91 -3.19
CA MET A 45 -12.32 -4.51 -1.82
C MET A 45 -11.45 -5.33 -0.86
N LEU A 46 -10.67 -4.64 -0.03
CA LEU A 46 -9.91 -5.22 1.06
C LEU A 46 -10.58 -4.85 2.38
N ILE A 47 -10.88 -5.85 3.20
CA ILE A 47 -11.48 -5.67 4.53
C ILE A 47 -10.52 -6.26 5.54
N GLU A 48 -10.05 -5.43 6.45
CA GLU A 48 -9.25 -5.84 7.59
C GLU A 48 -10.18 -6.06 8.79
N VAL A 49 -10.09 -7.23 9.38
CA VAL A 49 -10.93 -7.61 10.52
C VAL A 49 -10.07 -8.08 11.68
N ASP A 50 -10.46 -7.67 12.88
CA ASP A 50 -10.04 -8.31 14.12
C ASP A 50 -11.11 -9.32 14.54
N THR A 51 -10.82 -10.15 15.54
CA THR A 51 -11.73 -11.19 16.06
C THR A 51 -13.12 -10.67 16.44
N LEU A 52 -13.26 -9.37 16.71
CA LEU A 52 -14.48 -8.75 17.21
C LEU A 52 -15.08 -7.68 16.30
N LYS A 53 -14.31 -7.06 15.40
CA LYS A 53 -14.78 -5.94 14.55
C LYS A 53 -14.01 -5.77 13.26
N THR A 54 -14.62 -5.07 12.31
CA THR A 54 -13.93 -4.57 11.13
C THR A 54 -13.04 -3.39 11.54
N LEU A 55 -11.74 -3.47 11.25
CA LEU A 55 -10.75 -2.42 11.55
C LEU A 55 -10.73 -1.39 10.43
N SER A 56 -10.65 -1.84 9.18
CA SER A 56 -10.59 -0.97 8.03
C SER A 56 -11.29 -1.58 6.81
N ARG A 57 -11.67 -0.71 5.86
CA ARG A 57 -12.13 -1.09 4.52
C ARG A 57 -11.41 -0.25 3.50
N SER A 58 -10.84 -0.91 2.48
CA SER A 58 -10.22 -0.27 1.34
C SER A 58 -10.89 -0.76 0.06
N HIS A 59 -11.15 0.15 -0.86
CA HIS A 59 -11.64 -0.16 -2.21
C HIS A 59 -10.78 0.57 -3.23
N GLY A 60 -10.52 -0.07 -4.37
CA GLY A 60 -9.79 0.53 -5.49
C GLY A 60 -10.24 -0.06 -6.82
N THR A 61 -10.15 0.71 -7.90
CA THR A 61 -10.50 0.26 -9.24
C THR A 61 -9.48 -0.71 -9.82
N TYR A 62 -8.22 -0.56 -9.43
CA TYR A 62 -7.11 -1.42 -9.81
C TYR A 62 -6.13 -1.53 -8.64
N GLY A 63 -5.60 -2.71 -8.42
CA GLY A 63 -4.65 -2.99 -7.36
C GLY A 63 -3.51 -3.89 -7.83
N VAL A 64 -2.31 -3.62 -7.33
CA VAL A 64 -1.12 -4.44 -7.57
C VAL A 64 -0.43 -4.70 -6.26
N ARG A 65 -0.01 -5.95 -6.03
CA ARG A 65 0.94 -6.30 -5.00
C ARG A 65 2.26 -6.68 -5.66
N ASP A 66 3.33 -5.99 -5.27
CA ASP A 66 4.69 -6.23 -5.74
C ASP A 66 5.65 -6.14 -4.55
N ARG A 67 6.42 -7.18 -4.29
CA ARG A 67 7.41 -7.27 -3.20
C ARG A 67 6.88 -6.78 -1.85
N GLY A 68 5.66 -7.22 -1.51
CA GLY A 68 5.02 -6.87 -0.24
C GLY A 68 4.42 -5.46 -0.16
N VAL A 69 4.54 -4.65 -1.21
CA VAL A 69 3.89 -3.35 -1.33
C VAL A 69 2.57 -3.51 -2.09
N PHE A 70 1.48 -3.05 -1.49
CA PHE A 70 0.16 -3.09 -2.11
C PHE A 70 -0.25 -1.69 -2.55
N THR A 71 -0.48 -1.49 -3.85
CA THR A 71 -0.89 -0.22 -4.44
C THR A 71 -2.32 -0.32 -4.95
N LEU A 72 -3.15 0.69 -4.67
CA LEU A 72 -4.51 0.83 -5.18
C LEU A 72 -4.66 2.14 -5.95
N GLU A 73 -5.28 2.08 -7.11
CA GLU A 73 -5.74 3.24 -7.87
C GLU A 73 -7.19 3.58 -7.48
N ASN A 74 -7.50 4.88 -7.42
CA ASN A 74 -8.78 5.41 -6.97
C ASN A 74 -9.18 4.85 -5.60
N LEU A 75 -8.27 5.02 -4.65
CA LEU A 75 -8.44 4.52 -3.30
C LEU A 75 -9.62 5.19 -2.60
N HIS A 76 -10.47 4.35 -1.99
CA HIS A 76 -11.41 4.71 -0.94
C HIS A 76 -11.07 3.88 0.31
N TYR A 77 -10.81 4.55 1.42
CA TYR A 77 -10.44 3.93 2.69
C TYR A 77 -11.33 4.45 3.82
N SER A 78 -11.69 3.60 4.76
CA SER A 78 -12.49 3.98 5.95
C SER A 78 -12.12 3.14 7.17
N THR A 79 -12.32 3.71 8.37
CA THR A 79 -12.11 3.04 9.66
C THR A 79 -13.26 3.36 10.63
N ASP A 80 -13.08 3.00 11.88
CA ASP A 80 -14.01 3.40 12.96
C ASP A 80 -13.98 4.91 13.26
N THR A 81 -12.86 5.60 13.01
CA THR A 81 -12.68 7.06 13.23
C THR A 81 -12.77 7.88 11.95
N ILE A 82 -12.36 7.31 10.82
CA ILE A 82 -12.37 7.94 9.50
C ILE A 82 -13.63 7.53 8.75
N GLU A 83 -14.49 8.50 8.40
CA GLU A 83 -15.67 8.26 7.57
C GLU A 83 -15.26 7.86 6.15
N SER A 84 -14.40 8.66 5.52
CA SER A 84 -13.82 8.36 4.23
C SER A 84 -12.46 9.05 4.04
N LEU A 85 -11.53 8.32 3.43
CA LEU A 85 -10.25 8.82 2.95
C LEU A 85 -10.12 8.39 1.49
N VAL A 86 -10.06 9.35 0.59
CA VAL A 86 -9.94 9.08 -0.85
C VAL A 86 -8.65 9.68 -1.39
N ALA A 87 -8.08 9.03 -2.40
CA ALA A 87 -6.91 9.49 -3.14
C ALA A 87 -6.90 8.86 -4.53
N ASN A 88 -6.23 9.51 -5.50
CA ASN A 88 -6.02 8.91 -6.80
C ASN A 88 -5.21 7.62 -6.70
N ARG A 89 -4.24 7.59 -5.79
CA ARG A 89 -3.42 6.39 -5.51
C ARG A 89 -3.16 6.25 -4.02
N GLY A 90 -3.33 5.02 -3.52
CA GLY A 90 -2.92 4.59 -2.19
C GLY A 90 -1.87 3.49 -2.26
N ARG A 91 -0.82 3.57 -1.45
CA ARG A 91 0.23 2.56 -1.37
C ARG A 91 0.45 2.14 0.08
N PHE A 92 0.14 0.90 0.37
CA PHE A 92 0.37 0.26 1.67
C PHE A 92 1.77 -0.33 1.72
N GLN A 93 2.56 0.13 2.67
CA GLN A 93 3.90 -0.38 2.93
C GLN A 93 4.10 -0.54 4.44
N GLY A 94 4.03 -1.77 4.92
CA GLY A 94 3.93 -2.04 6.35
C GLY A 94 2.68 -1.36 6.93
N GLU A 95 2.85 -0.65 8.03
CA GLU A 95 1.78 0.05 8.74
C GLU A 95 1.44 1.44 8.14
N ILE A 96 2.11 1.83 7.06
CA ILE A 96 1.95 3.16 6.48
C ILE A 96 1.19 3.08 5.16
N LEU A 97 0.09 3.85 5.07
CA LEU A 97 -0.63 4.14 3.85
C LEU A 97 -0.17 5.49 3.30
N TYR A 98 0.55 5.48 2.19
CA TYR A 98 0.91 6.68 1.43
C TYR A 98 -0.22 7.02 0.46
N LEU A 99 -0.53 8.31 0.33
CA LEU A 99 -1.66 8.85 -0.41
C LEU A 99 -1.18 9.92 -1.37
N ASP A 100 -1.49 9.75 -2.63
CA ASP A 100 -1.06 10.64 -3.70
C ASP A 100 -2.23 11.04 -4.60
N GLY A 101 -2.35 12.34 -4.86
CA GLY A 101 -3.30 12.98 -5.77
C GLY A 101 -4.72 13.09 -5.21
N ALA A 102 -5.25 14.32 -5.18
CA ALA A 102 -6.62 14.65 -4.77
C ALA A 102 -7.04 14.00 -3.43
N VAL A 103 -6.14 14.02 -2.45
CA VAL A 103 -6.40 13.40 -1.15
C VAL A 103 -7.48 14.16 -0.40
N VAL A 104 -8.55 13.48 0.00
CA VAL A 104 -9.62 14.04 0.82
C VAL A 104 -9.89 13.11 2.00
N LEU A 105 -9.62 13.60 3.21
CA LEU A 105 -10.01 12.95 4.46
C LEU A 105 -11.31 13.59 4.97
N LYS A 106 -12.29 12.76 5.28
CA LYS A 106 -13.49 13.14 6.03
C LYS A 106 -13.56 12.33 7.33
N GLU A 107 -13.76 13.03 8.43
CA GLU A 107 -14.01 12.42 9.72
C GLU A 107 -15.48 12.39 10.07
N LYS A 108 -15.86 11.41 10.88
CA LYS A 108 -17.23 11.28 11.39
C LYS A 108 -17.70 12.51 12.19
N GLU A 109 -16.77 13.30 12.74
CA GLU A 109 -17.03 14.52 13.49
C GLU A 109 -17.16 15.79 12.61
N GLY A 110 -17.18 15.62 11.29
CA GLY A 110 -17.42 16.70 10.32
C GLY A 110 -16.17 17.45 9.86
N TYR A 111 -14.97 17.06 10.30
CA TYR A 111 -13.74 17.64 9.74
C TYR A 111 -13.47 17.08 8.35
N THR A 112 -13.07 17.94 7.44
CA THR A 112 -12.65 17.58 6.09
C THR A 112 -11.30 18.22 5.78
N TYR A 113 -10.31 17.43 5.36
CA TYR A 113 -9.01 17.90 4.92
C TYR A 113 -8.78 17.55 3.46
N LYS A 114 -8.24 18.49 2.67
CA LYS A 114 -7.89 18.31 1.26
C LYS A 114 -6.44 18.67 1.04
N THR A 115 -5.71 17.82 0.31
CA THR A 115 -4.30 17.99 -0.03
C THR A 115 -3.93 17.14 -1.24
N GLU A 116 -2.71 17.28 -1.76
CA GLU A 116 -2.19 16.42 -2.82
C GLU A 116 -1.38 15.22 -2.29
N HIS A 117 -0.76 15.35 -1.11
CA HIS A 117 0.08 14.30 -0.54
C HIS A 117 -0.12 14.16 0.96
N ALA A 118 -0.32 12.93 1.39
CA ALA A 118 -0.40 12.60 2.81
C ALA A 118 0.13 11.18 3.06
N ASN A 119 0.40 10.86 4.32
CA ASN A 119 0.56 9.47 4.74
C ASN A 119 -0.17 9.25 6.07
N TYR A 120 -0.73 8.07 6.23
CA TYR A 120 -1.43 7.65 7.43
C TYR A 120 -0.77 6.41 8.01
N ASN A 121 -0.35 6.50 9.27
CA ASN A 121 0.17 5.35 10.00
C ASN A 121 -0.98 4.70 10.78
N GLN A 122 -1.33 3.47 10.39
CA GLN A 122 -2.47 2.70 10.92
C GLN A 122 -2.27 2.29 12.38
N GLN A 123 -1.02 2.05 12.82
CA GLN A 123 -0.73 1.64 14.18
C GLN A 123 -0.82 2.79 15.19
N SER A 124 -0.34 3.99 14.79
CA SER A 124 -0.31 5.17 15.67
C SER A 124 -1.49 6.11 15.50
N ASP A 125 -2.37 5.87 14.51
CA ASP A 125 -3.48 6.75 14.09
C ASP A 125 -3.02 8.18 13.74
N ILE A 126 -1.82 8.31 13.15
CA ILE A 126 -1.28 9.60 12.77
C ILE A 126 -1.38 9.80 11.26
N LEU A 127 -2.11 10.87 10.86
CA LEU A 127 -2.09 11.40 9.52
C LEU A 127 -1.03 12.51 9.44
N ASN A 128 -0.12 12.41 8.47
CA ASN A 128 0.79 13.49 8.12
C ASN A 128 0.43 14.00 6.73
N ILE A 129 0.03 15.25 6.63
CA ILE A 129 -0.15 15.98 5.37
C ILE A 129 1.18 16.65 5.05
N THR A 130 1.77 16.33 3.90
CA THR A 130 3.13 16.74 3.51
C THR A 130 3.14 17.75 2.36
N ALA A 131 1.97 18.21 1.93
CA ALA A 131 1.75 19.23 0.91
C ALA A 131 0.77 20.28 1.43
N PRO A 132 0.64 21.44 0.77
CA PRO A 132 -0.35 22.45 1.14
C PRO A 132 -1.75 21.87 1.28
N PHE A 133 -2.48 22.29 2.29
CA PHE A 133 -3.78 21.73 2.61
C PHE A 133 -4.83 22.78 2.94
N VAL A 134 -6.09 22.36 2.81
CA VAL A 134 -7.26 23.09 3.31
C VAL A 134 -8.07 22.15 4.20
N GLY A 135 -8.26 22.55 5.45
CA GLY A 135 -9.15 21.89 6.40
C GLY A 135 -10.42 22.70 6.60
N THR A 136 -11.56 22.02 6.70
CA THR A 136 -12.85 22.68 6.95
C THR A 136 -13.65 21.94 8.01
N ARG A 137 -14.40 22.68 8.84
CA ARG A 137 -15.44 22.15 9.70
C ARG A 137 -16.53 23.20 9.83
N ASP A 138 -17.75 22.90 9.42
CA ASP A 138 -18.85 23.85 9.33
C ASP A 138 -18.46 25.07 8.47
N LYS A 139 -18.42 26.27 9.09
CA LYS A 139 -17.98 27.51 8.45
C LYS A 139 -16.49 27.79 8.67
N ASN A 140 -15.82 27.04 9.54
CA ASN A 140 -14.41 27.25 9.89
C ASN A 140 -13.51 26.69 8.80
N ILE A 141 -12.46 27.45 8.47
CA ILE A 141 -11.48 27.09 7.45
C ILE A 141 -10.09 27.24 8.06
N ILE A 142 -9.22 26.26 7.80
CA ILE A 142 -7.81 26.28 8.12
C ILE A 142 -7.00 25.92 6.88
N LYS A 143 -5.92 26.64 6.62
CA LYS A 143 -4.98 26.36 5.54
C LYS A 143 -3.56 26.29 6.12
N GLY A 144 -2.68 25.56 5.47
CA GLY A 144 -1.29 25.48 5.87
C GLY A 144 -0.45 24.68 4.88
N ASP A 145 0.86 24.63 5.12
CA ASP A 145 1.80 23.89 4.27
C ASP A 145 1.88 22.41 4.67
N THR A 146 1.91 22.13 5.97
CA THR A 146 1.95 20.76 6.48
C THR A 146 1.09 20.62 7.73
N LEU A 147 0.60 19.40 7.97
CA LEU A 147 -0.19 19.09 9.15
C LEU A 147 0.16 17.69 9.65
N ARG A 148 0.33 17.56 10.95
CA ARG A 148 0.36 16.28 11.65
C ARG A 148 -0.86 16.18 12.54
N TYR A 149 -1.68 15.17 12.32
CA TYR A 149 -2.92 14.98 13.00
C TYR A 149 -3.04 13.56 13.61
N ASN A 150 -3.23 13.50 14.91
CA ASN A 150 -3.58 12.26 15.58
C ASN A 150 -5.09 12.09 15.57
N THR A 151 -5.62 11.18 14.75
CA THR A 151 -7.07 10.99 14.54
C THR A 151 -7.77 10.43 15.77
N ARG A 152 -7.06 9.76 16.69
CA ARG A 152 -7.61 9.22 17.93
C ARG A 152 -7.62 10.25 19.06
N LYS A 153 -6.48 10.93 19.28
CA LYS A 153 -6.33 11.95 20.35
C LYS A 153 -6.90 13.30 19.97
N LYS A 154 -7.19 13.54 18.68
CA LYS A 154 -7.64 14.82 18.11
C LYS A 154 -6.63 15.97 18.31
N GLU A 155 -5.34 15.64 18.36
CA GLU A 155 -4.24 16.60 18.46
C GLU A 155 -3.73 16.97 17.07
N VAL A 156 -3.61 18.28 16.80
CA VAL A 156 -3.20 18.84 15.51
C VAL A 156 -1.98 19.71 15.68
N TYR A 157 -0.98 19.50 14.84
CA TYR A 157 0.22 20.35 14.72
C TYR A 157 0.40 20.70 13.25
N GLY A 158 0.50 21.98 12.94
CA GLY A 158 0.65 22.44 11.55
C GLY A 158 1.71 23.54 11.41
N THR A 159 2.16 23.76 10.18
CA THR A 159 3.11 24.82 9.83
C THR A 159 2.47 25.83 8.88
N LYS A 160 2.82 27.11 9.03
CA LYS A 160 2.29 28.24 8.25
C LYS A 160 0.75 28.23 8.17
N ILE A 161 0.14 28.18 9.35
CA ILE A 161 -1.30 28.07 9.48
C ILE A 161 -1.95 29.44 9.32
N ASP A 162 -2.94 29.50 8.42
CA ASP A 162 -3.91 30.59 8.29
C ASP A 162 -5.30 30.02 8.57
N SER A 163 -6.09 30.69 9.41
CA SER A 163 -7.39 30.20 9.84
C SER A 163 -8.45 31.30 9.94
N VAL A 164 -9.67 30.97 9.51
CA VAL A 164 -10.88 31.77 9.70
C VAL A 164 -11.82 30.99 10.62
N LEU A 165 -12.06 31.49 11.80
CA LEU A 165 -12.92 30.88 12.81
C LEU A 165 -14.16 31.76 13.04
N TYR A 166 -15.32 31.15 12.91
CA TYR A 166 -16.59 31.80 13.23
C TYR A 166 -16.97 31.49 14.68
N THR A 167 -16.92 32.48 15.55
CA THR A 167 -17.38 32.36 16.93
C THR A 167 -18.87 32.77 16.96
N THR A 168 -19.74 31.87 17.41
CA THR A 168 -21.12 32.23 17.74
C THR A 168 -21.07 33.01 19.05
N GLU A 169 -21.41 34.29 19.02
CA GLU A 169 -21.75 35.02 20.26
C GLU A 169 -22.94 34.31 20.90
N LYS A 170 -22.80 33.98 22.18
CA LYS A 170 -23.89 33.44 23.01
C LYS A 170 -24.79 34.55 23.47
#